data_d515335d27936861fd6b50fca29981e1
#
_entry.id   d515335d27936861fd6b50fca29981e1
#
_cell.length_a   1.000
_cell.length_b   1.000
_cell.length_c   1.000
_cell.angle_alpha   90.00
_cell.angle_beta   90.00
_cell.angle_gamma   90.00
#
_symmetry.space_group_name_H-M   'P 1'
#
loop_
_entity.id
_entity.type
_entity.pdbx_description
1 polymer ?
#
loop_
_entity_poly.entity_id
_entity_poly.type
_entity_poly.pdbx_seq_one_letter_code
_entity_poly.pdbx_strand_id
1 'polypeptide(L)'
;MDKLHKRILQVIPVGSERPRPRREIEQMLGMNKRSVERAIERLVFQYGIPVVAIKQAGHNGYYLPRSEEERQEGLQAYKSQINTSQMRVSKVEAVDLDKFHEELKEALHA
;
A
#
# COMPACT_ATOMS: atom_id res chain seq x y z
N MET A 1 -17.41 10.55 -13.35
CA MET A 1 -16.78 9.23 -13.13
C MET A 1 -17.40 8.22 -14.08
N ASP A 2 -16.58 7.42 -14.73
CA ASP A 2 -17.06 6.43 -15.70
C ASP A 2 -17.66 5.18 -15.02
N LYS A 3 -18.26 4.31 -15.83
CA LYS A 3 -18.93 3.10 -15.36
C LYS A 3 -18.00 2.16 -14.58
N LEU A 4 -16.79 1.97 -15.08
CA LEU A 4 -15.83 1.05 -14.47
C LEU A 4 -15.47 1.50 -13.04
N HIS A 5 -15.12 2.75 -12.87
CA HIS A 5 -14.73 3.29 -11.57
C HIS A 5 -15.92 3.30 -10.59
N LYS A 6 -17.12 3.58 -11.08
CA LYS A 6 -18.32 3.47 -10.25
C LYS A 6 -18.56 2.06 -9.76
N ARG A 7 -18.37 1.06 -10.62
CA ARG A 7 -18.53 -0.35 -10.25
C ARG A 7 -17.53 -0.76 -9.18
N ILE A 8 -16.28 -0.34 -9.33
CA ILE A 8 -15.23 -0.63 -8.35
C ILE A 8 -15.57 0.06 -7.02
N LEU A 9 -15.93 1.33 -7.07
CA LEU A 9 -16.30 2.08 -5.88
C LEU A 9 -17.46 1.43 -5.12
N GLN A 10 -18.43 0.88 -5.83
CA GLN A 10 -19.59 0.22 -5.23
C GLN A 10 -19.24 -1.04 -4.45
N VAL A 11 -18.14 -1.72 -4.80
CA VAL A 11 -17.73 -2.95 -4.12
C VAL A 11 -16.70 -2.71 -3.02
N ILE A 12 -16.24 -1.48 -2.84
CA ILE A 12 -15.35 -1.13 -1.72
C ILE A 12 -16.22 -0.79 -0.51
N PRO A 13 -16.08 -1.52 0.61
CA PRO A 13 -16.90 -1.27 1.79
C PRO A 13 -16.55 0.04 2.47
N VAL A 14 -17.53 0.63 3.13
CA VAL A 14 -17.33 1.77 4.03
C VAL A 14 -17.03 1.22 5.41
N GLY A 15 -15.93 1.68 6.00
CA GLY A 15 -15.50 1.20 7.30
C GLY A 15 -14.42 0.14 7.22
N SER A 16 -13.60 0.07 8.26
CA SER A 16 -12.42 -0.81 8.30
C SER A 16 -12.71 -2.23 8.81
N GLU A 17 -13.94 -2.52 9.22
CA GLU A 17 -14.28 -3.80 9.86
C GLU A 17 -14.07 -5.00 8.92
N ARG A 18 -14.42 -4.84 7.65
CA ARG A 18 -14.31 -5.89 6.64
C ARG A 18 -13.78 -5.32 5.33
N PRO A 19 -12.50 -4.98 5.27
CA PRO A 19 -11.93 -4.50 4.02
C PRO A 19 -12.08 -5.56 2.92
N ARG A 20 -12.27 -5.11 1.68
CA ARG A 20 -12.44 -6.04 0.55
C ARG A 20 -11.09 -6.34 -0.07
N PRO A 21 -10.62 -7.60 -0.01
CA PRO A 21 -9.37 -7.99 -0.66
C PRO A 21 -9.42 -7.78 -2.17
N ARG A 22 -8.29 -7.42 -2.75
CA ARG A 22 -8.18 -7.23 -4.20
C ARG A 22 -8.72 -8.43 -4.98
N ARG A 23 -8.41 -9.65 -4.54
CA ARG A 23 -8.86 -10.88 -5.22
C ARG A 23 -10.36 -10.98 -5.32
N GLU A 24 -11.08 -10.56 -4.29
CA GLU A 24 -12.53 -10.54 -4.32
C GLU A 24 -13.05 -9.55 -5.37
N ILE A 25 -12.44 -8.38 -5.46
CA ILE A 25 -12.80 -7.38 -6.47
C ILE A 25 -12.56 -7.95 -7.87
N GLU A 26 -11.43 -8.61 -8.09
CA GLU A 26 -11.12 -9.28 -9.36
C GLU A 26 -12.22 -10.26 -9.74
N GLN A 27 -12.63 -11.11 -8.81
CA GLN A 27 -13.66 -12.11 -9.03
C GLN A 27 -15.04 -11.49 -9.26
N MET A 28 -15.40 -10.51 -8.46
CA MET A 28 -16.70 -9.85 -8.56
C MET A 28 -16.89 -9.12 -9.88
N LEU A 29 -15.84 -8.51 -10.40
CA LEU A 29 -15.92 -7.65 -11.59
C LEU A 29 -15.30 -8.26 -12.85
N GLY A 30 -14.74 -9.47 -12.75
CA GLY A 30 -14.09 -10.11 -13.89
C GLY A 30 -12.86 -9.36 -14.38
N MET A 31 -12.07 -8.81 -13.46
CA MET A 31 -10.88 -8.01 -13.75
C MET A 31 -9.62 -8.72 -13.27
N ASN A 32 -8.47 -8.41 -13.89
CA ASN A 32 -7.20 -8.92 -13.43
C ASN A 32 -6.58 -7.98 -12.37
N LYS A 33 -5.52 -8.46 -11.72
CA LYS A 33 -4.81 -7.74 -10.66
C LYS A 33 -4.40 -6.32 -11.07
N ARG A 34 -3.76 -6.19 -12.23
CA ARG A 34 -3.25 -4.92 -12.72
C ARG A 34 -4.36 -3.92 -12.97
N SER A 35 -5.47 -4.38 -13.53
CA SER A 35 -6.62 -3.52 -13.81
C SER A 35 -7.28 -3.00 -12.55
N VAL A 36 -7.40 -3.86 -11.52
CA VAL A 36 -7.94 -3.45 -10.22
C VAL A 36 -7.01 -2.42 -9.58
N GLU A 37 -5.71 -2.70 -9.51
CA GLU A 37 -4.75 -1.79 -8.90
C GLU A 37 -4.73 -0.42 -9.58
N ARG A 38 -4.77 -0.39 -10.92
CA ARG A 38 -4.83 0.86 -11.68
C ARG A 38 -6.10 1.65 -11.41
N ALA A 39 -7.23 0.96 -11.32
CA ALA A 39 -8.50 1.62 -11.07
C ALA A 39 -8.55 2.22 -9.66
N ILE A 40 -8.03 1.49 -8.65
CA ILE A 40 -7.92 2.00 -7.29
C ILE A 40 -7.02 3.24 -7.27
N GLU A 41 -5.89 3.19 -7.96
CA GLU A 41 -4.97 4.33 -8.06
C GLU A 41 -5.66 5.56 -8.66
N ARG A 42 -6.45 5.37 -9.73
CA ARG A 42 -7.20 6.47 -10.35
C ARG A 42 -8.28 7.02 -9.43
N LEU A 43 -8.95 6.16 -8.66
CA LEU A 43 -9.92 6.62 -7.67
C LEU A 43 -9.28 7.59 -6.68
N VAL A 44 -8.08 7.28 -6.23
CA VAL A 44 -7.35 8.14 -5.27
C VAL A 44 -6.82 9.40 -5.96
N PHE A 45 -6.03 9.25 -7.02
CA PHE A 45 -5.27 10.35 -7.60
C PHE A 45 -6.07 11.21 -8.57
N GLN A 46 -7.00 10.63 -9.32
CA GLN A 46 -7.79 11.37 -10.29
C GLN A 46 -9.11 11.86 -9.72
N TYR A 47 -9.79 11.01 -8.94
CA TYR A 47 -11.13 11.34 -8.43
C TYR A 47 -11.15 11.80 -6.97
N GLY A 48 -10.01 11.77 -6.29
CA GLY A 48 -9.93 12.24 -4.90
C GLY A 48 -10.69 11.38 -3.90
N ILE A 49 -10.91 10.10 -4.22
CA ILE A 49 -11.62 9.19 -3.32
C ILE A 49 -10.64 8.64 -2.28
N PRO A 50 -10.97 8.72 -0.99
CA PRO A 50 -10.06 8.29 0.08
C PRO A 50 -10.05 6.78 0.28
N VAL A 51 -9.60 6.03 -0.73
CA VAL A 51 -9.46 4.57 -0.61
C VAL A 51 -8.24 4.26 0.23
N VAL A 52 -8.43 3.46 1.27
CA VAL A 52 -7.34 3.01 2.15
C VAL A 52 -7.15 1.50 1.96
N ALA A 53 -5.90 1.05 1.96
CA ALA A 53 -5.55 -0.35 1.88
C ALA A 53 -4.92 -0.81 3.20
N ILE A 54 -5.39 -1.95 3.72
CA ILE A 54 -4.81 -2.60 4.88
C ILE A 54 -4.11 -3.88 4.41
N LYS A 55 -2.89 -4.13 4.91
CA LYS A 55 -2.11 -5.33 4.61
C LYS A 55 -1.68 -6.00 5.91
N GLN A 56 -2.63 -6.63 6.58
CA GLN A 56 -2.37 -7.40 7.81
C GLN A 56 -2.82 -8.84 7.61
N ALA A 57 -2.12 -9.78 8.20
CA ALA A 57 -2.49 -11.19 8.10
C ALA A 57 -3.92 -11.40 8.58
N GLY A 58 -4.77 -12.00 7.73
CA GLY A 58 -6.17 -12.24 8.05
C GLY A 58 -7.09 -11.01 8.01
N HIS A 59 -6.52 -9.84 7.70
CA HIS A 59 -7.29 -8.59 7.66
C HIS A 59 -6.67 -7.66 6.61
N ASN A 60 -6.90 -7.97 5.34
CA ASN A 60 -6.34 -7.20 4.24
C ASN A 60 -7.43 -6.79 3.24
N GLY A 61 -7.17 -5.70 2.54
CA GLY A 61 -8.06 -5.23 1.49
C GLY A 61 -8.24 -3.72 1.51
N TYR A 62 -9.22 -3.29 0.74
CA TYR A 62 -9.55 -1.87 0.56
C TYR A 62 -10.81 -1.51 1.33
N TYR A 63 -10.86 -0.29 1.83
CA TYR A 63 -12.07 0.26 2.44
C TYR A 63 -12.10 1.78 2.27
N LEU A 64 -13.28 2.35 2.46
CA LEU A 64 -13.48 3.79 2.50
C LEU A 64 -13.63 4.19 3.96
N PRO A 65 -12.79 5.08 4.51
CA PRO A 65 -12.90 5.46 5.91
C PRO A 65 -14.21 6.17 6.20
N ARG A 66 -14.82 5.84 7.31
CA ARG A 66 -16.10 6.40 7.77
C ARG A 66 -15.88 7.70 8.54
N SER A 67 -14.70 7.88 9.12
CA SER A 67 -14.36 9.00 9.98
C SER A 67 -12.91 9.40 9.79
N GLU A 68 -12.54 10.58 10.30
CA GLU A 68 -11.15 11.03 10.29
C GLU A 68 -10.24 10.10 11.09
N GLU A 69 -10.73 9.64 12.23
CA GLU A 69 -10.00 8.66 13.06
C GLU A 69 -9.67 7.40 12.28
N GLU A 70 -10.66 6.84 11.61
CA GLU A 70 -10.50 5.63 10.82
C GLU A 70 -9.54 5.86 9.64
N ARG A 71 -9.60 7.03 9.01
CA ARG A 71 -8.67 7.40 7.95
C ARG A 71 -7.23 7.44 8.46
N GLN A 72 -7.00 8.08 9.59
CA GLN A 72 -5.65 8.18 10.17
C GLN A 72 -5.11 6.82 10.62
N GLU A 73 -5.94 5.97 11.18
CA GLU A 73 -5.55 4.59 11.53
C GLU A 73 -5.06 3.84 10.30
N GLY A 74 -5.81 3.93 9.21
CA GLY A 74 -5.46 3.25 7.97
C GLY A 74 -4.18 3.79 7.33
N LEU A 75 -3.94 5.09 7.41
CA LEU A 75 -2.74 5.71 6.86
C LEU A 75 -1.49 5.49 7.71
N GLN A 76 -1.65 5.09 8.96
CA GLN A 76 -0.52 4.90 9.87
C GLN A 76 0.52 3.92 9.32
N ALA A 77 0.08 2.81 8.75
CA ALA A 77 0.97 1.81 8.15
C ALA A 77 1.78 2.39 6.98
N TYR A 78 1.15 3.18 6.12
CA TYR A 78 1.85 3.87 5.03
C TYR A 78 2.89 4.84 5.55
N LYS A 79 2.53 5.66 6.53
CA LYS A 79 3.44 6.64 7.13
C LYS A 79 4.65 5.96 7.78
N SER A 80 4.43 4.86 8.48
CA SER A 80 5.51 4.08 9.07
C SER A 80 6.44 3.49 8.01
N GLN A 81 5.87 2.99 6.92
CA GLN A 81 6.64 2.41 5.82
C GLN A 81 7.50 3.46 5.13
N ILE A 82 6.96 4.66 4.89
CA ILE A 82 7.71 5.78 4.32
C ILE A 82 8.88 6.15 5.22
N ASN A 83 8.64 6.28 6.52
CA ASN A 83 9.68 6.60 7.49
C ASN A 83 10.80 5.54 7.51
N THR A 84 10.43 4.25 7.53
CA THR A 84 11.39 3.15 7.47
C THR A 84 12.21 3.20 6.19
N SER A 85 11.57 3.49 5.06
CA SER A 85 12.25 3.61 3.77
C SER A 85 13.25 4.76 3.76
N GLN A 86 12.88 5.91 4.33
CA GLN A 86 13.79 7.06 4.46
C GLN A 86 14.99 6.73 5.34
N MET A 87 14.77 6.02 6.44
CA MET A 87 15.85 5.57 7.32
C MET A 87 16.81 4.62 6.59
N ARG A 88 16.26 3.72 5.79
CA ARG A 88 17.07 2.79 4.98
C ARG A 88 17.95 3.55 3.99
N VAL A 89 17.36 4.49 3.25
CA VAL A 89 18.09 5.32 2.30
C VAL A 89 19.25 6.03 3.00
N SER A 90 18.96 6.68 4.12
CA SER A 90 19.98 7.40 4.90
C SER A 90 21.10 6.49 5.37
N LYS A 91 20.78 5.30 5.87
CA LYS A 91 21.77 4.34 6.33
C LYS A 91 22.67 3.84 5.21
N VAL A 92 22.08 3.51 4.08
CA VAL A 92 22.85 3.01 2.92
C VAL A 92 23.74 4.12 2.35
N GLU A 93 23.22 5.34 2.23
CA GLU A 93 23.99 6.47 1.73
C GLU A 93 25.17 6.88 2.63
N ALA A 94 25.04 6.63 3.93
CA ALA A 94 26.08 7.01 4.88
C ALA A 94 27.26 6.04 4.91
N VAL A 95 27.18 4.89 4.25
CA VAL A 95 28.24 3.88 4.24
C VAL A 95 29.41 4.33 3.35
N ASP A 96 30.63 4.27 3.89
CA ASP A 96 31.86 4.42 3.12
C ASP A 96 32.09 3.12 2.35
N LEU A 97 31.90 3.15 1.03
CA LEU A 97 31.97 1.94 0.20
C LEU A 97 33.36 1.31 0.17
N ASP A 98 34.41 2.13 0.14
CA ASP A 98 35.78 1.60 0.12
C ASP A 98 36.09 0.84 1.40
N LYS A 99 35.78 1.43 2.53
CA LYS A 99 35.95 0.79 3.84
C LYS A 99 35.09 -0.45 3.95
N PHE A 100 33.86 -0.38 3.50
CA PHE A 100 32.95 -1.52 3.51
C PHE A 100 33.50 -2.70 2.71
N HIS A 101 34.06 -2.45 1.52
CA HIS A 101 34.63 -3.52 0.69
C HIS A 101 35.81 -4.21 1.35
N GLU A 102 36.64 -3.47 2.07
CA GLU A 102 37.74 -4.06 2.86
C GLU A 102 37.20 -4.94 3.98
N GLU A 103 36.23 -4.43 4.74
CA GLU A 103 35.60 -5.17 5.82
C GLU A 103 34.88 -6.41 5.31
N LEU A 104 34.26 -6.33 4.14
CA LEU A 104 33.57 -7.46 3.51
C LEU A 104 34.55 -8.59 3.19
N LYS A 105 35.72 -8.26 2.65
CA LYS A 105 36.77 -9.25 2.37
C LYS A 105 37.18 -9.99 3.64
N GLU A 106 37.42 -9.26 4.72
CA GLU A 106 37.78 -9.84 6.02
C GLU A 106 36.67 -10.73 6.54
N ALA A 107 35.43 -10.26 6.48
CA ALA A 107 34.29 -11.03 6.98
C ALA A 107 34.05 -12.34 6.22
N LEU A 108 34.26 -12.32 4.90
CA LEU A 108 34.04 -13.50 4.06
C LEU A 108 35.20 -14.50 4.07
N HIS A 109 36.38 -14.08 4.45
CA HIS A 109 37.59 -14.92 4.49
C HIS A 109 38.08 -15.24 5.90
N ALA A 110 37.36 -14.78 6.90
CA ALA A 110 37.69 -15.04 8.30
C ALA A 110 37.36 -16.50 8.70
#